data_b24543d6bacac44d12964c1b6bc610b1
#
_entry.id   b24543d6bacac44d12964c1b6bc610b1
#
_cell.length_a   1.000
_cell.length_b   1.000
_cell.length_c   1.000
_cell.angle_alpha   90.00
_cell.angle_beta   90.00
_cell.angle_gamma   90.00
#
_symmetry.space_group_name_H-M   'P 1'
#
loop_
_entity.id
_entity.type
_entity.pdbx_description
1 polymer ?
#
loop_
_entity_poly.entity_id
_entity_poly.type
_entity_poly.pdbx_seq_one_letter_code
_entity_poly.pdbx_strand_id
1 'polypeptide(L)'
;MTATAALLAEVWGILETVEDPELPIAITDLGLVRTVQVADGRVSVRLVPTWTGCPALDVIRARVQGALRALPGVREAAVEYTYEEPWTLDRMTPRGRARLAAHGLAVPRCRFSEPAACPSCGSHDVTLDSLFGPTSCRATYVCRACRNPFERFKPPADIALSRE
;
A
#
# COMPACT_ATOMS: atom_id res chain seq x y z
N MET A 1 12.21 -4.78 29.74
CA MET A 1 11.17 -4.35 28.77
C MET A 1 9.83 -4.38 29.47
N THR A 2 9.03 -3.32 29.38
CA THR A 2 7.67 -3.32 29.95
C THR A 2 6.75 -4.24 29.14
N ALA A 3 5.70 -4.81 29.77
CA ALA A 3 4.73 -5.66 29.08
C ALA A 3 4.11 -4.95 27.86
N THR A 4 3.89 -3.65 27.95
CA THR A 4 3.40 -2.82 26.83
C THR A 4 4.38 -2.75 25.66
N ALA A 5 5.69 -2.65 25.93
CA ALA A 5 6.70 -2.61 24.86
C ALA A 5 6.83 -3.96 24.13
N ALA A 6 6.71 -5.08 24.87
CA ALA A 6 6.69 -6.41 24.28
C ALA A 6 5.46 -6.58 23.37
N LEU A 7 4.27 -6.25 23.87
CA LEU A 7 3.03 -6.32 23.08
C LEU A 7 3.09 -5.41 21.85
N LEU A 8 3.67 -4.21 21.94
CA LEU A 8 3.83 -3.32 20.80
C LEU A 8 4.71 -3.97 19.69
N ALA A 9 5.78 -4.66 20.08
CA ALA A 9 6.63 -5.36 19.11
C ALA A 9 5.88 -6.52 18.43
N GLU A 10 5.07 -7.28 19.18
CA GLU A 10 4.23 -8.34 18.62
C GLU A 10 3.17 -7.78 17.66
N VAL A 11 2.56 -6.64 18.00
CA VAL A 11 1.61 -5.94 17.12
C VAL A 11 2.28 -5.57 15.80
N TRP A 12 3.47 -4.98 15.81
CA TRP A 12 4.20 -4.67 14.58
C TRP A 12 4.55 -5.93 13.79
N GLY A 13 4.99 -7.01 14.45
CA GLY A 13 5.25 -8.29 13.79
C GLY A 13 4.02 -8.85 13.08
N ILE A 14 2.85 -8.76 13.69
CA ILE A 14 1.58 -9.17 13.05
C ILE A 14 1.21 -8.26 11.87
N LEU A 15 1.35 -6.96 12.00
CA LEU A 15 1.04 -6.01 10.91
C LEU A 15 1.90 -6.26 9.67
N GLU A 16 3.14 -6.72 9.84
CA GLU A 16 4.04 -7.10 8.74
C GLU A 16 3.58 -8.36 7.98
N THR A 17 2.73 -9.18 8.58
CA THR A 17 2.18 -10.39 7.93
C THR A 17 0.87 -10.14 7.19
N VAL A 18 0.22 -9.00 7.42
CA VAL A 18 -1.04 -8.67 6.75
C VAL A 18 -0.74 -8.10 5.37
N GLU A 19 -1.14 -8.82 4.34
CA GLU A 19 -0.99 -8.40 2.94
C GLU A 19 -2.24 -7.72 2.40
N ASP A 20 -2.02 -6.74 1.50
CA ASP A 20 -3.08 -6.15 0.70
C ASP A 20 -3.73 -7.24 -0.18
N PRO A 21 -5.07 -7.30 -0.31
CA PRO A 21 -5.72 -8.35 -1.10
C PRO A 21 -5.52 -8.22 -2.62
N GLU A 22 -5.12 -7.05 -3.08
CA GLU A 22 -4.95 -6.74 -4.52
C GLU A 22 -3.48 -6.60 -4.93
N LEU A 23 -2.59 -6.39 -3.95
CA LEU A 23 -1.16 -6.23 -4.15
C LEU A 23 -0.41 -7.26 -3.30
N PRO A 24 0.58 -7.97 -3.85
CA PRO A 24 1.33 -9.01 -3.12
C PRO A 24 2.38 -8.38 -2.19
N ILE A 25 1.97 -7.54 -1.28
CA ILE A 25 2.85 -6.76 -0.40
C ILE A 25 2.16 -6.50 0.94
N ALA A 26 2.94 -6.52 2.01
CA ALA A 26 2.45 -6.22 3.34
C ALA A 26 1.96 -4.75 3.44
N ILE A 27 0.92 -4.52 4.22
CA ILE A 27 0.39 -3.17 4.46
C ILE A 27 1.42 -2.23 5.09
N THR A 28 2.37 -2.76 5.84
CA THR A 28 3.51 -2.02 6.39
C THR A 28 4.48 -1.59 5.30
N ASP A 29 4.77 -2.45 4.33
CA ASP A 29 5.63 -2.16 3.18
C ASP A 29 4.96 -1.20 2.19
N LEU A 30 3.64 -1.27 2.07
CA LEU A 30 2.85 -0.30 1.31
C LEU A 30 2.75 1.05 2.03
N GLY A 31 3.13 1.10 3.32
CA GLY A 31 3.13 2.32 4.13
C GLY A 31 1.72 2.77 4.56
N LEU A 32 0.78 1.82 4.71
CA LEU A 32 -0.58 2.15 5.15
C LEU A 32 -0.65 2.44 6.64
N VAL A 33 0.25 1.86 7.46
CA VAL A 33 0.21 2.04 8.91
C VAL A 33 0.70 3.44 9.29
N ARG A 34 -0.17 4.23 9.92
CA ARG A 34 0.13 5.60 10.37
C ARG A 34 0.57 5.63 11.82
N THR A 35 -0.23 5.05 12.70
CA THR A 35 0.06 5.00 14.14
C THR A 35 -0.40 3.68 14.72
N VAL A 36 0.34 3.21 15.70
CA VAL A 36 0.00 2.06 16.53
C VAL A 36 0.11 2.51 17.99
N GLN A 37 -0.94 2.30 18.77
CA GLN A 37 -0.98 2.61 20.20
C GLN A 37 -1.40 1.36 20.94
N VAL A 38 -0.72 1.09 22.05
CA VAL A 38 -0.99 -0.04 22.94
C VAL A 38 -1.08 0.50 24.38
N ALA A 39 -2.22 0.29 25.02
CA ALA A 39 -2.45 0.65 26.41
C ALA A 39 -3.37 -0.38 27.07
N ASP A 40 -2.99 -0.96 28.18
CA ASP A 40 -3.79 -1.89 28.98
C ASP A 40 -4.50 -3.00 28.20
N GLY A 41 -3.79 -3.60 27.21
CA GLY A 41 -4.35 -4.62 26.34
C GLY A 41 -5.32 -4.11 25.27
N ARG A 42 -5.47 -2.81 25.13
CA ARG A 42 -6.16 -2.16 24.02
C ARG A 42 -5.15 -1.78 22.96
N VAL A 43 -5.42 -2.16 21.72
CA VAL A 43 -4.61 -1.84 20.54
C VAL A 43 -5.42 -0.97 19.61
N SER A 44 -4.90 0.21 19.28
CA SER A 44 -5.47 1.09 18.27
C SER A 44 -4.50 1.27 17.12
N VAL A 45 -4.97 0.97 15.90
CA VAL A 45 -4.19 1.12 14.66
C VAL A 45 -4.91 2.11 13.75
N ARG A 46 -4.20 3.16 13.33
CA ARG A 46 -4.68 4.08 12.30
C ARG A 46 -3.98 3.81 10.99
N LEU A 47 -4.74 3.63 9.93
CA LEU A 47 -4.29 3.37 8.58
C LEU A 47 -4.54 4.57 7.68
N VAL A 48 -3.68 4.77 6.68
CA VAL A 48 -3.85 5.76 5.61
C VAL A 48 -4.14 4.99 4.32
N PRO A 49 -5.29 5.18 3.67
CA PRO A 49 -5.60 4.47 2.45
C PRO A 49 -4.82 5.04 1.26
N THR A 50 -4.40 4.18 0.33
CA THR A 50 -3.85 4.62 -0.97
C THR A 50 -4.91 5.33 -1.82
N TRP A 51 -6.17 4.91 -1.71
CA TRP A 51 -7.33 5.47 -2.39
C TRP A 51 -8.56 5.42 -1.49
N THR A 52 -9.30 6.51 -1.41
CA THR A 52 -10.49 6.64 -0.54
C THR A 52 -11.65 5.72 -0.93
N GLY A 53 -11.76 5.38 -2.21
CA GLY A 53 -12.80 4.50 -2.75
C GLY A 53 -12.33 3.08 -3.04
N CYS A 54 -11.21 2.63 -2.44
CA CYS A 54 -10.69 1.28 -2.68
C CYS A 54 -11.57 0.22 -1.99
N PRO A 55 -12.09 -0.79 -2.70
CA PRO A 55 -12.88 -1.86 -2.10
C PRO A 55 -12.08 -2.76 -1.13
N ALA A 56 -10.75 -2.75 -1.25
CA ALA A 56 -9.87 -3.50 -0.36
C ALA A 56 -9.84 -2.97 1.09
N LEU A 57 -10.27 -1.73 1.34
CA LEU A 57 -10.16 -1.09 2.66
C LEU A 57 -10.86 -1.87 3.77
N ASP A 58 -12.08 -2.34 3.52
CA ASP A 58 -12.82 -3.12 4.52
C ASP A 58 -12.20 -4.49 4.77
N VAL A 59 -11.66 -5.12 3.72
CA VAL A 59 -10.95 -6.39 3.83
C VAL A 59 -9.67 -6.23 4.64
N ILE A 60 -8.87 -5.20 4.36
CA ILE A 60 -7.64 -4.90 5.11
C ILE A 60 -7.97 -4.64 6.58
N ARG A 61 -8.98 -3.80 6.85
CA ARG A 61 -9.43 -3.50 8.22
C ARG A 61 -9.80 -4.78 8.98
N ALA A 62 -10.61 -5.64 8.37
CA ALA A 62 -11.05 -6.89 8.97
C ALA A 62 -9.88 -7.85 9.24
N ARG A 63 -8.94 -7.98 8.29
CA ARG A 63 -7.73 -8.81 8.45
C ARG A 63 -6.86 -8.31 9.60
N VAL A 64 -6.56 -7.01 9.63
CA VAL A 64 -5.77 -6.40 10.71
C VAL A 64 -6.44 -6.61 12.05
N GLN A 65 -7.73 -6.29 12.16
CA GLN A 65 -8.47 -6.43 13.41
C GLN A 65 -8.53 -7.88 13.90
N GLY A 66 -8.76 -8.83 12.97
CA GLY A 66 -8.76 -10.25 13.29
C GLY A 66 -7.39 -10.75 13.78
N ALA A 67 -6.31 -10.36 13.09
CA ALA A 67 -4.95 -10.73 13.44
C ALA A 67 -4.55 -10.16 14.81
N LEU A 68 -4.89 -8.90 15.09
CA LEU A 68 -4.61 -8.27 16.39
C LEU A 68 -5.37 -8.93 17.54
N ARG A 69 -6.65 -9.30 17.35
CA ARG A 69 -7.45 -9.99 18.36
C ARG A 69 -6.94 -11.40 18.70
N ALA A 70 -6.19 -12.02 17.80
CA ALA A 70 -5.58 -13.32 18.02
C ALA A 70 -4.32 -13.26 18.89
N LEU A 71 -3.73 -12.07 19.11
CA LEU A 71 -2.55 -11.91 19.94
C LEU A 71 -2.88 -12.09 21.42
N PRO A 72 -2.06 -12.87 22.17
CA PRO A 72 -2.17 -12.95 23.62
C PRO A 72 -2.01 -11.57 24.26
N GLY A 73 -2.86 -11.24 25.22
CA GLY A 73 -2.81 -9.94 25.91
C GLY A 73 -3.59 -8.81 25.24
N VAL A 74 -4.09 -9.01 24.03
CA VAL A 74 -5.02 -8.05 23.37
C VAL A 74 -6.45 -8.34 23.83
N ARG A 75 -7.05 -7.38 24.52
CA ARG A 75 -8.46 -7.41 24.96
C ARG A 75 -9.38 -6.72 23.98
N GLU A 76 -8.87 -5.67 23.33
CA GLU A 76 -9.64 -4.86 22.38
C GLU A 76 -8.71 -4.42 21.24
N ALA A 77 -9.20 -4.48 19.99
CA ALA A 77 -8.49 -4.02 18.82
C ALA A 77 -9.40 -3.09 18.01
N ALA A 78 -9.00 -1.82 17.87
CA ALA A 78 -9.64 -0.82 17.03
C ALA A 78 -8.75 -0.55 15.81
N VAL A 79 -9.34 -0.57 14.61
CA VAL A 79 -8.64 -0.27 13.35
C VAL A 79 -9.47 0.74 12.58
N GLU A 80 -8.88 1.90 12.33
CA GLU A 80 -9.55 3.03 11.68
C GLU A 80 -8.71 3.57 10.54
N TYR A 81 -9.38 4.11 9.51
CA TYR A 81 -8.71 4.90 8.48
C TYR A 81 -8.69 6.37 8.87
N THR A 82 -7.56 7.03 8.60
CA THR A 82 -7.43 8.48 8.70
C THR A 82 -7.19 9.08 7.33
N TYR A 83 -7.76 10.25 7.09
CA TYR A 83 -7.67 11.01 5.85
C TYR A 83 -7.06 12.40 6.08
N GLU A 84 -6.46 12.61 7.25
CA GLU A 84 -5.81 13.87 7.63
C GLU A 84 -4.62 14.20 6.72
N GLU A 85 -3.89 13.17 6.30
CA GLU A 85 -2.78 13.29 5.38
C GLU A 85 -3.00 12.31 4.21
N PRO A 86 -2.79 12.71 2.96
CA PRO A 86 -2.87 11.78 1.84
C PRO A 86 -1.72 10.77 1.89
N TRP A 87 -2.00 9.57 1.39
CA TRP A 87 -0.93 8.61 1.16
C TRP A 87 -0.03 9.08 0.02
N THR A 88 1.29 8.93 0.17
CA THR A 88 2.29 9.28 -0.85
C THR A 88 3.22 8.11 -1.11
N LEU A 89 3.89 8.12 -2.27
CA LEU A 89 4.86 7.09 -2.66
C LEU A 89 6.04 6.95 -1.69
N ASP A 90 6.40 8.03 -0.98
CA ASP A 90 7.50 8.01 -0.01
C ASP A 90 7.22 7.13 1.21
N ARG A 91 5.95 6.82 1.45
CA ARG A 91 5.55 5.91 2.55
C ARG A 91 5.86 4.45 2.23
N MET A 92 5.98 4.11 0.95
CA MET A 92 6.30 2.74 0.52
C MET A 92 7.77 2.42 0.81
N THR A 93 8.02 1.28 1.46
CA THR A 93 9.38 0.84 1.75
C THR A 93 10.12 0.41 0.48
N PRO A 94 11.47 0.44 0.47
CA PRO A 94 12.26 -0.12 -0.63
C PRO A 94 11.94 -1.60 -0.90
N ARG A 95 11.68 -2.39 0.14
CA ARG A 95 11.27 -3.81 0.06
C ARG A 95 9.93 -3.93 -0.67
N GLY A 96 8.95 -3.10 -0.32
CA GLY A 96 7.64 -3.07 -0.96
C GLY A 96 7.74 -2.72 -2.44
N ARG A 97 8.53 -1.70 -2.79
CA ARG A 97 8.79 -1.33 -4.19
C ARG A 97 9.41 -2.48 -4.99
N ALA A 98 10.41 -3.16 -4.42
CA ALA A 98 11.06 -4.30 -5.06
C ALA A 98 10.09 -5.46 -5.27
N ARG A 99 9.22 -5.77 -4.30
CA ARG A 99 8.19 -6.81 -4.42
C ARG A 99 7.19 -6.50 -5.53
N LEU A 100 6.67 -5.28 -5.59
CA LEU A 100 5.74 -4.88 -6.66
C LEU A 100 6.40 -4.95 -8.04
N ALA A 101 7.65 -4.49 -8.16
CA ALA A 101 8.40 -4.58 -9.42
C ALA A 101 8.61 -6.04 -9.86
N ALA A 102 8.93 -6.94 -8.93
CA ALA A 102 9.07 -8.38 -9.20
C ALA A 102 7.75 -9.03 -9.70
N HIS A 103 6.60 -8.45 -9.35
CA HIS A 103 5.28 -8.86 -9.85
C HIS A 103 4.85 -8.14 -11.14
N GLY A 104 5.78 -7.41 -11.77
CA GLY A 104 5.51 -6.73 -13.04
C GLY A 104 4.72 -5.43 -12.91
N LEU A 105 4.51 -4.92 -11.69
CA LEU A 105 3.89 -3.62 -11.47
C LEU A 105 4.94 -2.52 -11.48
N ALA A 106 4.87 -1.61 -12.43
CA ALA A 106 5.76 -0.45 -12.47
C ALA A 106 5.38 0.54 -11.36
N VAL A 107 6.34 0.86 -10.48
CA VAL A 107 6.14 1.83 -9.39
C VAL A 107 6.94 3.08 -9.69
N PRO A 108 6.32 4.28 -9.78
CA PRO A 108 7.05 5.53 -9.93
C PRO A 108 8.02 5.76 -8.77
N ARG A 109 9.12 6.47 -9.01
CA ARG A 109 10.07 6.81 -7.92
C ARG A 109 9.49 7.84 -6.98
N CYS A 110 9.02 8.98 -7.53
CA CYS A 110 8.49 10.09 -6.76
C CYS A 110 7.09 10.51 -7.22
N ARG A 111 6.82 10.51 -8.53
CA ARG A 111 5.55 11.01 -9.10
C ARG A 111 5.06 10.14 -10.25
N PHE A 112 3.73 10.11 -10.43
CA PHE A 112 3.11 9.41 -11.55
C PHE A 112 3.47 10.05 -12.92
N SER A 113 3.74 11.35 -12.94
CA SER A 113 4.17 12.10 -14.13
C SER A 113 5.57 11.76 -14.64
N GLU A 114 6.38 11.03 -13.85
CA GLU A 114 7.67 10.53 -14.33
C GLU A 114 7.49 9.60 -15.52
N PRO A 115 8.48 9.59 -16.47
CA PRO A 115 8.48 8.62 -17.55
C PRO A 115 8.39 7.19 -17.01
N ALA A 116 7.44 6.42 -17.52
CA ALA A 116 7.32 5.01 -17.16
C ALA A 116 8.42 4.20 -17.86
N ALA A 117 8.93 3.18 -17.17
CA ALA A 117 9.78 2.16 -17.77
C ALA A 117 9.01 0.83 -17.82
N CYS A 118 9.13 0.12 -18.91
CA CYS A 118 8.56 -1.22 -19.05
C CYS A 118 9.23 -2.19 -18.08
N PRO A 119 8.50 -2.88 -17.21
CA PRO A 119 9.11 -3.82 -16.25
C PRO A 119 9.70 -5.06 -16.93
N SER A 120 9.29 -5.37 -18.17
CA SER A 120 9.76 -6.55 -18.92
C SER A 120 11.07 -6.31 -19.67
N CYS A 121 11.27 -5.10 -20.27
CA CYS A 121 12.44 -4.84 -21.12
C CYS A 121 13.19 -3.55 -20.77
N GLY A 122 12.73 -2.78 -19.79
CA GLY A 122 13.35 -1.52 -19.36
C GLY A 122 13.14 -0.33 -20.30
N SER A 123 12.49 -0.50 -21.44
CA SER A 123 12.26 0.57 -22.42
C SER A 123 11.36 1.66 -21.86
N HIS A 124 11.66 2.91 -22.18
CA HIS A 124 10.82 4.07 -21.93
C HIS A 124 9.86 4.40 -23.08
N ASP A 125 9.92 3.65 -24.18
CA ASP A 125 8.96 3.78 -25.28
C ASP A 125 7.65 3.06 -24.91
N VAL A 126 6.88 3.73 -24.08
CA VAL A 126 5.63 3.22 -23.50
C VAL A 126 4.50 4.21 -23.73
N THR A 127 3.29 3.71 -23.88
CA THR A 127 2.08 4.52 -24.05
C THR A 127 1.09 4.20 -22.95
N LEU A 128 0.48 5.23 -22.36
CA LEU A 128 -0.67 5.08 -21.48
C LEU A 128 -1.84 4.56 -22.34
N ASP A 129 -2.38 3.42 -21.96
CA ASP A 129 -3.55 2.82 -22.58
C ASP A 129 -4.82 3.28 -21.86
N SER A 130 -4.85 3.15 -20.53
CA SER A 130 -5.96 3.61 -19.71
C SER A 130 -5.48 4.10 -18.33
N LEU A 131 -6.08 5.20 -17.84
CA LEU A 131 -5.93 5.63 -16.45
C LEU A 131 -6.67 4.71 -15.47
N PHE A 132 -7.57 3.86 -15.97
CA PHE A 132 -8.36 2.92 -15.18
C PHE A 132 -7.84 1.51 -15.42
N GLY A 133 -7.06 0.98 -14.48
CA GLY A 133 -6.61 -0.40 -14.45
C GLY A 133 -7.62 -1.31 -13.73
N PRO A 134 -7.21 -2.55 -13.39
CA PRO A 134 -8.04 -3.49 -12.64
C PRO A 134 -8.48 -2.94 -11.28
N THR A 135 -7.68 -2.04 -10.71
CA THR A 135 -7.96 -1.36 -9.44
C THR A 135 -7.76 0.15 -9.57
N SER A 136 -8.36 0.92 -8.67
CA SER A 136 -8.29 2.39 -8.68
C SER A 136 -6.86 2.94 -8.58
N CYS A 137 -5.96 2.22 -7.93
CA CYS A 137 -4.56 2.61 -7.74
C CYS A 137 -3.63 2.21 -8.90
N ARG A 138 -4.16 1.68 -10.02
CA ARG A 138 -3.37 1.24 -11.18
C ARG A 138 -3.86 1.90 -12.46
N ALA A 139 -2.90 2.11 -13.38
CA ALA A 139 -3.15 2.50 -14.77
C ALA A 139 -2.54 1.44 -15.68
N THR A 140 -3.09 1.26 -16.87
CA THR A 140 -2.57 0.32 -17.88
C THR A 140 -1.71 1.04 -18.91
N TYR A 141 -0.61 0.41 -19.28
CA TYR A 141 0.35 0.88 -20.27
C TYR A 141 0.67 -0.23 -21.26
N VAL A 142 1.11 0.16 -22.44
CA VAL A 142 1.66 -0.75 -23.46
C VAL A 142 3.08 -0.31 -23.80
N CYS A 143 4.02 -1.24 -23.75
CA CYS A 143 5.37 -1.03 -24.23
C CYS A 143 5.41 -1.18 -25.75
N ARG A 144 5.88 -0.17 -26.48
CA ARG A 144 6.00 -0.23 -27.95
C ARG A 144 7.19 -1.06 -28.40
N ALA A 145 8.24 -1.13 -27.57
CA ALA A 145 9.44 -1.88 -27.88
C ALA A 145 9.23 -3.41 -27.81
N CYS A 146 8.67 -3.94 -26.72
CA CYS A 146 8.43 -5.39 -26.56
C CYS A 146 6.96 -5.80 -26.73
N ARG A 147 6.05 -4.85 -26.94
CA ARG A 147 4.60 -5.02 -27.14
C ARG A 147 3.86 -5.63 -25.94
N ASN A 148 4.49 -5.72 -24.79
CA ASN A 148 3.83 -6.21 -23.57
C ASN A 148 2.98 -5.11 -22.92
N PRO A 149 1.72 -5.41 -22.55
CA PRO A 149 0.96 -4.58 -21.64
C PRO A 149 1.51 -4.75 -20.22
N PHE A 150 1.41 -3.70 -19.42
CA PHE A 150 1.78 -3.74 -18.02
C PHE A 150 0.98 -2.73 -17.20
N GLU A 151 0.96 -2.90 -15.90
CA GLU A 151 0.29 -1.99 -14.99
C GLU A 151 1.31 -1.07 -14.31
N ARG A 152 0.87 0.14 -14.01
CA ARG A 152 1.65 1.10 -13.25
C ARG A 152 0.87 1.61 -12.06
N PHE A 153 1.52 1.64 -10.90
CA PHE A 153 0.94 2.18 -9.68
C PHE A 153 0.69 3.68 -9.84
N LYS A 154 -0.50 4.12 -9.43
CA LYS A 154 -1.01 5.47 -9.61
C LYS A 154 -1.45 6.04 -8.26
N PRO A 155 -0.61 6.83 -7.58
CA PRO A 155 -0.99 7.47 -6.32
C PRO A 155 -2.00 8.61 -6.56
N PRO A 156 -3.00 8.78 -5.66
CA PRO A 156 -4.07 9.76 -5.85
C PRO A 156 -3.58 11.20 -5.83
N ALA A 157 -2.56 11.51 -5.05
CA ALA A 157 -2.03 12.86 -4.93
C ALA A 157 -1.50 13.44 -6.26
N ASP A 158 -1.00 12.58 -7.17
CA ASP A 158 -0.42 13.02 -8.43
C ASP A 158 -1.46 13.31 -9.52
N ILE A 159 -2.68 12.79 -9.38
CA ILE A 159 -3.76 12.99 -10.37
C ILE A 159 -4.43 14.35 -10.19
N ALA A 160 -4.47 14.85 -8.95
CA ALA A 160 -5.03 16.16 -8.66
C ALA A 160 -4.22 17.33 -9.24
N LEU A 161 -2.91 17.11 -9.47
CA LEU A 161 -1.97 18.12 -10.01
C LEU A 161 -1.92 18.15 -11.54
N SER A 162 -2.56 17.21 -12.22
CA SER A 162 -2.55 17.11 -13.71
C SER A 162 -3.69 17.90 -14.38
N ARG A 163 -4.37 18.78 -13.64
CA ARG A 163 -5.51 19.58 -14.13
C ARG A 163 -5.17 21.05 -14.31
N GLU A 164 -3.93 21.37 -14.67
CA GLU A 164 -3.56 22.70 -15.18
C GLU A 164 -3.13 22.62 -16.64
#